data_b3632f3b90de300a99501952eeb01cbe
#
_entry.id   b3632f3b90de300a99501952eeb01cbe
#
_cell.length_a   1.000
_cell.length_b   1.000
_cell.length_c   1.000
_cell.angle_alpha   90.00
_cell.angle_beta   90.00
_cell.angle_gamma   90.00
#
_symmetry.space_group_name_H-M   'P 1'
#
loop_
_entity.id
_entity.type
_entity.pdbx_description
1 polymer ?
#
loop_
_entity_poly.entity_id
_entity_poly.type
_entity_poly.pdbx_seq_one_letter_code
_entity_poly.pdbx_strand_id
1 'polypeptide(L)'
;MSFIKEYAQKLVTAEEAVKVVKSHDWVDYGWTTGTPVALDAALAARADELEDVKVRGGILLREPEIFKVDNVADHFTWNSWHMGGLERKAISKGFAFYSPLKYSELPRYYRENIRHLNVAMFQ
;
A
#
# COMPACT_ATOMS: atom_id res chain seq x y z
N MET A 1 20.45 13.66 21.19
CA MET A 1 19.25 14.28 20.56
C MET A 1 18.02 13.78 21.28
N SER A 2 17.02 14.61 21.50
CA SER A 2 15.75 14.17 22.10
C SER A 2 14.88 13.60 20.98
N PHE A 3 14.41 12.32 21.10
CA PHE A 3 13.48 11.72 20.15
C PHE A 3 12.19 12.52 19.97
N ILE A 4 11.76 13.29 21.00
CA ILE A 4 10.61 14.20 20.92
C ILE A 4 10.82 15.29 19.88
N LYS A 5 12.02 15.88 19.83
CA LYS A 5 12.34 16.91 18.84
C LYS A 5 12.39 16.34 17.43
N GLU A 6 12.98 15.15 17.27
CA GLU A 6 13.04 14.46 15.99
C GLU A 6 11.64 14.08 15.49
N TYR A 7 10.79 13.55 16.38
CA TYR A 7 9.39 13.24 16.06
C TYR A 7 8.64 14.49 15.59
N ALA A 8 8.73 15.60 16.34
CA ALA A 8 8.04 16.83 15.99
C ALA A 8 8.47 17.40 14.64
N GLN A 9 9.73 17.19 14.24
CA GLN A 9 10.24 17.61 12.93
C GLN A 9 9.75 16.74 11.78
N LYS A 10 9.41 15.46 12.05
CA LYS A 10 8.96 14.50 11.05
C LYS A 10 7.43 14.38 10.97
N LEU A 11 6.72 14.95 11.96
CA LEU A 11 5.26 14.90 12.00
C LEU A 11 4.66 15.80 10.93
N VAL A 12 3.93 15.18 10.01
CA VAL A 12 3.24 15.86 8.91
C VAL A 12 1.81 15.30 8.78
N THR A 13 0.96 15.93 7.97
CA THR A 13 -0.37 15.39 7.65
C THR A 13 -0.27 14.17 6.73
N ALA A 14 -1.34 13.39 6.61
CA ALA A 14 -1.39 12.25 5.70
C ALA A 14 -1.18 12.69 4.24
N GLU A 15 -1.78 13.81 3.85
CA GLU A 15 -1.67 14.41 2.51
C GLU A 15 -0.24 14.80 2.18
N GLU A 16 0.50 15.32 3.16
CA GLU A 16 1.90 15.65 2.96
C GLU A 16 2.76 14.38 2.91
N ALA A 17 2.49 13.41 3.79
CA ALA A 17 3.24 12.17 3.85
C ALA A 17 3.17 11.36 2.54
N VAL A 18 1.98 11.27 1.90
CA VAL A 18 1.80 10.49 0.67
C VAL A 18 2.42 11.14 -0.57
N LYS A 19 2.91 12.39 -0.50
CA LYS A 19 3.60 13.03 -1.63
C LYS A 19 4.91 12.34 -2.03
N VAL A 20 5.45 11.49 -1.16
CA VAL A 20 6.64 10.68 -1.50
C VAL A 20 6.33 9.62 -2.56
N VAL A 21 5.06 9.20 -2.70
CA VAL A 21 4.65 8.21 -3.70
C VAL A 21 4.63 8.85 -5.08
N LYS A 22 5.23 8.16 -6.03
CA LYS A 22 5.30 8.53 -7.45
C LYS A 22 4.66 7.45 -8.29
N SER A 23 4.33 7.79 -9.53
CA SER A 23 3.91 6.80 -10.54
C SER A 23 4.94 5.67 -10.66
N HIS A 24 4.45 4.46 -10.86
CA HIS A 24 5.21 3.20 -10.95
C HIS A 24 5.86 2.72 -9.64
N ASP A 25 5.67 3.40 -8.51
CA ASP A 25 6.18 2.96 -7.22
C ASP A 25 5.49 1.68 -6.72
N TRP A 26 6.23 0.93 -5.91
CA TRP A 26 5.72 -0.12 -5.06
C TRP A 26 5.53 0.40 -3.65
N VAL A 27 4.32 0.29 -3.13
CA VAL A 27 3.92 0.72 -1.80
C VAL A 27 3.46 -0.49 -1.00
N ASP A 28 4.04 -0.74 0.16
CA ASP A 28 3.58 -1.78 1.07
C ASP A 28 2.68 -1.19 2.17
N TYR A 29 1.50 -1.77 2.32
CA TYR A 29 0.61 -1.52 3.45
C TYR A 29 0.84 -2.54 4.56
N GLY A 30 0.75 -2.07 5.80
CA GLY A 30 0.66 -2.98 6.95
C GLY A 30 -0.56 -3.90 6.82
N TRP A 31 -0.43 -5.13 7.32
CA TRP A 31 -1.47 -6.15 7.22
C TRP A 31 -2.53 -5.99 8.30
N THR A 32 -3.73 -6.46 8.03
CA THR A 32 -4.85 -6.52 8.98
C THR A 32 -5.12 -5.18 9.65
N THR A 33 -4.91 -5.08 10.97
CA THR A 33 -5.05 -3.83 11.75
C THR A 33 -3.97 -2.80 11.45
N GLY A 34 -2.86 -3.19 10.85
CA GLY A 34 -1.78 -2.29 10.42
C GLY A 34 -2.03 -1.59 9.09
N THR A 35 -3.19 -1.79 8.45
CA THR A 35 -3.57 -1.10 7.21
C THR A 35 -3.67 0.41 7.47
N PRO A 36 -2.94 1.27 6.73
CA PRO A 36 -2.79 2.69 7.04
C PRO A 36 -3.98 3.51 6.56
N VAL A 37 -5.01 3.61 7.39
CA VAL A 37 -6.34 4.19 7.04
C VAL A 37 -6.25 5.61 6.51
N ALA A 38 -5.54 6.50 7.20
CA ALA A 38 -5.42 7.90 6.81
C ALA A 38 -4.56 8.09 5.56
N LEU A 39 -3.44 7.34 5.49
CA LEU A 39 -2.55 7.41 4.32
C LEU A 39 -3.20 6.79 3.07
N ASP A 40 -4.00 5.73 3.23
CA ASP A 40 -4.77 5.11 2.16
C ASP A 40 -5.78 6.11 1.56
N ALA A 41 -6.53 6.82 2.41
CA ALA A 41 -7.46 7.85 1.96
C ALA A 41 -6.74 9.01 1.23
N ALA A 42 -5.62 9.47 1.78
CA ALA A 42 -4.82 10.52 1.16
C ALA A 42 -4.18 10.07 -0.16
N LEU A 43 -3.77 8.80 -0.27
CA LEU A 43 -3.24 8.24 -1.50
C LEU A 43 -4.32 8.11 -2.58
N ALA A 44 -5.52 7.63 -2.20
CA ALA A 44 -6.67 7.55 -3.10
C ALA A 44 -7.06 8.91 -3.68
N ALA A 45 -6.99 9.98 -2.87
CA ALA A 45 -7.27 11.36 -3.30
C ALA A 45 -6.28 11.88 -4.36
N ARG A 46 -5.13 11.22 -4.54
CA ARG A 46 -4.12 11.56 -5.55
C ARG A 46 -4.20 10.70 -6.82
N ALA A 47 -5.28 9.93 -7.00
CA ALA A 47 -5.37 9.00 -8.13
C ALA A 47 -5.07 9.69 -9.46
N ASP A 48 -5.69 10.84 -9.73
CA ASP A 48 -5.52 11.59 -11.00
C ASP A 48 -4.07 12.07 -11.26
N GLU A 49 -3.22 12.06 -10.22
CA GLU A 49 -1.80 12.44 -10.34
C GLU A 49 -0.89 11.22 -10.55
N LEU A 50 -1.41 10.01 -10.35
CA LEU A 50 -0.62 8.79 -10.24
C LEU A 50 -1.02 7.75 -11.28
N GLU A 51 -0.04 7.06 -11.83
CA GLU A 51 -0.19 6.00 -12.82
C GLU A 51 0.58 4.75 -12.36
N ASP A 52 -0.03 3.58 -12.51
CA ASP A 52 0.60 2.26 -12.31
C ASP A 52 1.29 2.08 -10.93
N VAL A 53 0.71 2.64 -9.88
CA VAL A 53 1.21 2.42 -8.51
C VAL A 53 0.79 1.03 -8.04
N LYS A 54 1.75 0.19 -7.65
CA LYS A 54 1.49 -1.15 -7.12
C LYS A 54 1.42 -1.09 -5.60
N VAL A 55 0.24 -1.34 -5.06
CA VAL A 55 0.04 -1.38 -3.60
C VAL A 55 -0.02 -2.83 -3.14
N ARG A 56 0.80 -3.18 -2.17
CA ARG A 56 0.94 -4.53 -1.66
C ARG A 56 0.46 -4.64 -0.23
N GLY A 57 -0.21 -5.73 0.09
CA GLY A 57 -0.66 -6.00 1.44
C GLY A 57 -1.19 -7.43 1.58
N GLY A 58 -2.02 -7.65 2.59
CA GLY A 58 -2.68 -8.95 2.79
C GLY A 58 -3.64 -8.92 3.95
N ILE A 59 -4.66 -9.79 3.88
CA ILE A 59 -5.73 -9.94 4.88
C ILE A 59 -6.38 -8.58 5.19
N LEU A 60 -7.07 -8.04 4.21
CA LEU A 60 -7.82 -6.80 4.39
C LEU A 60 -9.03 -7.02 5.31
N LEU A 61 -9.13 -6.23 6.37
CA LEU A 61 -10.28 -6.20 7.29
C LEU A 61 -11.33 -5.17 6.84
N ARG A 62 -10.95 -4.25 5.97
CA ARG A 62 -11.81 -3.22 5.38
C ARG A 62 -11.40 -3.00 3.93
N GLU A 63 -12.33 -2.53 3.13
CA GLU A 63 -12.03 -2.14 1.75
C GLU A 63 -11.17 -0.87 1.76
N PRO A 64 -9.99 -0.88 1.14
CA PRO A 64 -9.16 0.32 1.00
C PRO A 64 -9.85 1.40 0.17
N GLU A 65 -9.55 2.66 0.45
CA GLU A 65 -10.10 3.80 -0.32
C GLU A 65 -9.57 3.80 -1.76
N ILE A 66 -8.34 3.34 -2.00
CA ILE A 66 -7.81 3.16 -3.37
C ILE A 66 -8.64 2.19 -4.22
N PHE A 67 -9.42 1.25 -3.62
CA PHE A 67 -10.29 0.34 -4.39
C PHE A 67 -11.57 1.00 -4.90
N LYS A 68 -11.90 2.19 -4.37
CA LYS A 68 -13.11 2.95 -4.69
C LYS A 68 -12.89 4.05 -5.72
N VAL A 69 -11.63 4.23 -6.12
CA VAL A 69 -11.25 5.20 -7.14
C VAL A 69 -11.88 4.81 -8.49
N ASP A 70 -12.36 5.77 -9.24
CA ASP A 70 -12.82 5.55 -10.60
C ASP A 70 -11.67 5.08 -11.48
N ASN A 71 -11.93 4.11 -12.36
CA ASN A 71 -10.89 3.51 -13.24
C ASN A 71 -9.64 3.06 -12.48
N VAL A 72 -9.83 2.47 -11.30
CA VAL A 72 -8.75 2.09 -10.37
C VAL A 72 -7.56 1.38 -11.05
N ALA A 73 -7.82 0.57 -12.08
CA ALA A 73 -6.79 -0.16 -12.81
C ALA A 73 -5.77 0.73 -13.55
N ASP A 74 -6.13 1.97 -13.86
CA ASP A 74 -5.26 2.94 -14.51
C ASP A 74 -4.26 3.56 -13.51
N HIS A 75 -4.65 3.62 -12.25
CA HIS A 75 -3.91 4.28 -11.18
C HIS A 75 -3.21 3.30 -10.24
N PHE A 76 -3.96 2.26 -9.81
CA PHE A 76 -3.51 1.35 -8.76
C PHE A 76 -3.68 -0.11 -9.15
N THR A 77 -2.66 -0.92 -8.85
CA THR A 77 -2.73 -2.37 -8.90
C THR A 77 -2.51 -2.93 -7.50
N TRP A 78 -3.45 -3.75 -7.00
CA TRP A 78 -3.29 -4.40 -5.70
C TRP A 78 -2.55 -5.73 -5.84
N ASN A 79 -1.48 -5.92 -5.08
CA ASN A 79 -0.77 -7.18 -4.94
C ASN A 79 -0.99 -7.77 -3.56
N SER A 80 -1.60 -8.93 -3.48
CA SER A 80 -1.86 -9.58 -2.19
C SER A 80 -0.93 -10.75 -1.91
N TRP A 81 -0.37 -10.76 -0.71
CA TRP A 81 0.36 -11.91 -0.17
C TRP A 81 -0.57 -12.97 0.40
N HIS A 82 -1.76 -12.59 0.85
CA HIS A 82 -2.75 -13.48 1.45
C HIS A 82 -4.16 -13.01 1.09
N MET A 83 -4.99 -13.91 0.62
CA MET A 83 -6.27 -13.57 -0.02
C MET A 83 -7.47 -13.71 0.92
N GLY A 84 -8.05 -12.59 1.29
CA GLY A 84 -9.39 -12.52 1.90
C GLY A 84 -10.52 -12.35 0.89
N GLY A 85 -11.70 -12.02 1.38
CA GLY A 85 -12.88 -11.79 0.54
C GLY A 85 -12.77 -10.54 -0.32
N LEU A 86 -12.19 -9.47 0.22
CA LEU A 86 -12.03 -8.19 -0.46
C LEU A 86 -11.01 -8.29 -1.60
N GLU A 87 -9.89 -8.95 -1.35
CA GLU A 87 -8.85 -9.14 -2.36
C GLU A 87 -9.34 -10.02 -3.53
N ARG A 88 -10.14 -11.07 -3.25
CA ARG A 88 -10.74 -11.89 -4.31
C ARG A 88 -11.70 -11.08 -5.18
N LYS A 89 -12.46 -10.15 -4.59
CA LYS A 89 -13.31 -9.22 -5.36
C LYS A 89 -12.46 -8.29 -6.25
N ALA A 90 -11.34 -7.78 -5.73
CA ALA A 90 -10.44 -6.93 -6.50
C ALA A 90 -9.83 -7.69 -7.71
N ILE A 91 -9.47 -8.97 -7.52
CA ILE A 91 -9.01 -9.82 -8.63
C ILE A 91 -10.13 -9.99 -9.68
N SER A 92 -11.35 -10.27 -9.27
CA SER A 92 -12.47 -10.44 -10.22
C SER A 92 -12.80 -9.16 -10.98
N LYS A 93 -12.44 -7.99 -10.44
CA LYS A 93 -12.56 -6.68 -11.10
C LYS A 93 -11.34 -6.33 -11.97
N GLY A 94 -10.27 -7.13 -11.97
CA GLY A 94 -9.14 -7.00 -12.86
C GLY A 94 -8.01 -6.06 -12.41
N PHE A 95 -8.07 -5.49 -11.20
CA PHE A 95 -7.02 -4.59 -10.70
C PHE A 95 -6.17 -5.17 -9.56
N ALA A 96 -6.24 -6.48 -9.34
CA ALA A 96 -5.45 -7.13 -8.31
C ALA A 96 -4.89 -8.47 -8.77
N PHE A 97 -3.80 -8.89 -8.15
CA PHE A 97 -3.21 -10.21 -8.35
C PHE A 97 -2.65 -10.79 -7.06
N TYR A 98 -2.51 -12.12 -7.04
CA TYR A 98 -2.01 -12.86 -5.90
C TYR A 98 -0.56 -13.27 -6.11
N SER A 99 0.27 -13.03 -5.12
CA SER A 99 1.66 -13.49 -5.06
C SER A 99 1.81 -14.48 -3.90
N PRO A 100 1.63 -15.79 -4.13
CA PRO A 100 1.78 -16.78 -3.07
C PRO A 100 3.20 -16.75 -2.51
N LEU A 101 3.28 -16.73 -1.17
CA LEU A 101 4.55 -16.68 -0.48
C LEU A 101 4.44 -17.42 0.85
N LYS A 102 5.45 -18.22 1.17
CA LYS A 102 5.59 -18.81 2.50
C LYS A 102 5.97 -17.68 3.48
N TYR A 103 5.17 -17.50 4.53
CA TYR A 103 5.31 -16.38 5.47
C TYR A 103 6.75 -16.25 6.04
N SER A 104 7.39 -17.38 6.37
CA SER A 104 8.75 -17.40 6.88
C SER A 104 9.81 -16.91 5.87
N GLU A 105 9.50 -16.84 4.59
CA GLU A 105 10.41 -16.34 3.55
C GLU A 105 10.23 -14.84 3.26
N LEU A 106 9.17 -14.21 3.77
CA LEU A 106 8.89 -12.80 3.54
C LEU A 106 10.09 -11.88 3.85
N PRO A 107 10.81 -12.04 4.98
CA PRO A 107 11.98 -11.21 5.26
C PRO A 107 13.10 -11.35 4.22
N ARG A 108 13.25 -12.54 3.64
CA ARG A 108 14.24 -12.79 2.58
C ARG A 108 13.90 -12.02 1.31
N TYR A 109 12.63 -11.99 0.92
CA TYR A 109 12.18 -11.29 -0.27
C TYR A 109 12.54 -9.80 -0.24
N TYR A 110 12.43 -9.16 0.92
CA TYR A 110 12.84 -7.77 1.07
C TYR A 110 14.36 -7.62 1.11
N ARG A 111 15.07 -8.44 1.89
CA ARG A 111 16.53 -8.34 2.02
C ARG A 111 17.28 -8.60 0.71
N GLU A 112 16.80 -9.54 -0.09
CA GLU A 112 17.38 -9.89 -1.39
C GLU A 112 16.79 -9.06 -2.54
N ASN A 113 15.94 -8.09 -2.25
CA ASN A 113 15.26 -7.25 -3.22
C ASN A 113 14.54 -8.04 -4.34
N ILE A 114 14.07 -9.25 -4.04
CA ILE A 114 13.29 -10.08 -4.98
C ILE A 114 11.98 -9.38 -5.34
N ARG A 115 11.44 -8.63 -4.38
CA ARG A 115 10.28 -7.75 -4.58
C ARG A 115 10.66 -6.34 -4.16
N HIS A 116 10.76 -5.49 -5.16
CA HIS A 116 11.10 -4.09 -4.96
C HIS A 116 10.06 -3.39 -4.06
N LEU A 117 10.53 -2.41 -3.30
CA LEU A 117 9.71 -1.58 -2.43
C LEU A 117 10.28 -0.17 -2.42
N ASN A 118 9.43 0.81 -2.70
CA ASN A 118 9.78 2.23 -2.63
C ASN A 118 9.30 2.86 -1.32
N VAL A 119 8.06 2.55 -0.91
CA VAL A 119 7.41 3.17 0.24
C VAL A 119 6.72 2.12 1.10
N ALA A 120 6.89 2.19 2.42
CA ALA A 120 6.14 1.39 3.39
C ALA A 120 5.21 2.30 4.21
N MET A 121 3.94 1.91 4.33
CA MET A 121 2.92 2.61 5.09
C MET A 121 2.25 1.65 6.07
N PHE A 122 2.16 2.04 7.32
CA PHE A 122 1.50 1.23 8.36
C PHE A 122 0.93 2.12 9.46
N GLN A 123 0.02 1.55 10.23
CA GLN A 123 -0.66 2.22 11.34
C GLN A 123 -0.54 1.39 12.62
#